data_8787db215a8f526fb2fc9dcfccff1a35
#
_entry.id   8787db215a8f526fb2fc9dcfccff1a35
#
_cell.length_a   1.000
_cell.length_b   1.000
_cell.length_c   1.000
_cell.angle_alpha   90.00
_cell.angle_beta   90.00
_cell.angle_gamma   90.00
#
_symmetry.space_group_name_H-M   'P 1'
#
loop_
_entity.id
_entity.type
_entity.pdbx_description
1 polymer ?
#
loop_
_entity_poly.entity_id
_entity_poly.type
_entity_poly.pdbx_seq_one_letter_code
_entity_poly.pdbx_strand_id
1 'polypeptide(L)'
;DGTYARVDENGKGSLGRQGINGLIWGLITLDSMYYEIPEGAYYSRDDIIVQILGLQLADGGWALTGSVSDPDITAMTLQCFAPYYNSEKEYTYLNGNISELPVVMKVREACDKAVALLSRTQRQDGDYFSWGMPNCESTVQVLVALTSLGINPLTDERFVKTGDDGLPNTLLDGIMKYRTSSGGFTHSYVNDEDNPTAVAGMPNTMASEQTLYGLTALVRFLEGKRRLYDFREEQSEKLRLLIKDVELKISGLAPDASVVELKEVYDAYLEIPVEERSYVSNYKDLSVLLVAADIPFEKEELQYNSGDAGVTVPTEYFSPSDIEALEGLPETLTTAYRSEVLRLWSKINNSVDFDGKQEYTIKLEKAKNEIDAIYAEIEALRKAIKEELYPFDSITLSKRKTVHELYDRYLALSEYDRAQLEASDIEGLVKSKTQADNLFAALVTGICVGAVAVSVAVWLFFNIRKRKKLKALNAMPESDE
;
A
#
# COMPACT_ATOMS: atom_id res chain seq x y z
N ASP A 1 7.01 25.71 4.55
CA ASP A 1 7.32 24.50 5.29
C ASP A 1 7.33 23.25 4.41
N GLY A 2 6.83 23.31 3.17
CA GLY A 2 6.90 22.23 2.18
C GLY A 2 6.25 20.90 2.59
N THR A 3 5.60 20.85 3.73
CA THR A 3 4.99 19.64 4.25
C THR A 3 3.60 19.44 3.65
N TYR A 4 3.22 18.20 3.46
CA TYR A 4 1.86 17.80 3.10
C TYR A 4 0.86 18.03 4.25
N ALA A 5 1.25 18.81 5.26
CA ALA A 5 0.43 19.11 6.39
C ALA A 5 -0.70 20.06 6.00
N ARG A 6 -1.92 19.66 6.22
CA ARG A 6 -3.04 20.59 6.30
C ARG A 6 -2.89 21.33 7.62
N VAL A 7 -2.73 22.62 7.55
CA VAL A 7 -2.68 23.50 8.73
C VAL A 7 -4.11 23.70 9.20
N ASP A 8 -4.41 23.43 10.47
CA ASP A 8 -5.70 23.73 11.08
C ASP A 8 -5.86 25.25 11.29
N GLU A 9 -7.00 25.68 11.79
CA GLU A 9 -7.31 27.09 12.09
C GLU A 9 -6.37 27.71 13.15
N ASN A 10 -5.65 26.89 13.93
CA ASN A 10 -4.66 27.29 14.91
C ASN A 10 -3.24 27.28 14.36
N GLY A 11 -3.08 27.07 13.07
CA GLY A 11 -1.77 26.95 12.43
C GLY A 11 -1.11 25.58 12.62
N LYS A 12 -1.82 24.57 13.12
CA LYS A 12 -1.30 23.25 13.46
C LYS A 12 -1.31 22.31 12.25
N GLY A 13 -0.13 21.91 11.81
CA GLY A 13 0.03 20.93 10.76
C GLY A 13 -0.01 19.48 11.26
N SER A 14 -0.39 18.55 10.40
CA SER A 14 -0.32 17.10 10.67
C SER A 14 0.34 16.37 9.51
N LEU A 15 1.41 15.64 9.78
CA LEU A 15 2.02 14.71 8.84
C LEU A 15 1.24 13.39 8.75
N GLY A 16 0.43 13.07 9.77
CA GLY A 16 -0.28 11.80 9.91
C GLY A 16 -1.53 11.63 9.06
N ARG A 17 -1.87 12.56 8.14
CA ARG A 17 -3.08 12.47 7.31
C ARG A 17 -3.08 11.28 6.35
N GLN A 18 -1.89 10.81 5.98
CA GLN A 18 -1.66 9.59 5.20
C GLN A 18 -1.28 8.39 6.11
N GLY A 19 -1.66 8.45 7.38
CA GLY A 19 -1.20 7.49 8.38
C GLY A 19 0.33 7.52 8.51
N ILE A 20 0.91 6.37 8.81
CA ILE A 20 2.37 6.22 8.97
C ILE A 20 3.15 6.65 7.71
N ASN A 21 2.57 6.52 6.51
CA ASN A 21 3.23 6.94 5.26
C ASN A 21 3.57 8.43 5.26
N GLY A 22 2.71 9.27 5.82
CA GLY A 22 3.00 10.70 5.95
C GLY A 22 4.21 10.99 6.83
N LEU A 23 4.37 10.25 7.92
CA LEU A 23 5.53 10.37 8.82
C LEU A 23 6.80 9.85 8.14
N ILE A 24 6.75 8.67 7.52
CA ILE A 24 7.89 8.06 6.82
C ILE A 24 8.41 8.99 5.73
N TRP A 25 7.55 9.41 4.81
CA TRP A 25 7.95 10.26 3.70
C TRP A 25 8.30 11.68 4.13
N GLY A 26 7.69 12.17 5.21
CA GLY A 26 8.06 13.44 5.84
C GLY A 26 9.51 13.40 6.33
N LEU A 27 9.90 12.35 7.06
CA LEU A 27 11.27 12.20 7.54
C LEU A 27 12.28 11.99 6.41
N ILE A 28 11.97 11.11 5.44
CA ILE A 28 12.81 10.92 4.24
C ILE A 28 13.03 12.26 3.51
N THR A 29 11.97 13.05 3.35
CA THR A 29 12.09 14.35 2.67
C THR A 29 13.00 15.32 3.44
N LEU A 30 12.84 15.42 4.76
CA LEU A 30 13.68 16.27 5.60
C LEU A 30 15.15 15.85 5.54
N ASP A 31 15.42 14.55 5.48
CA ASP A 31 16.77 14.00 5.51
C ASP A 31 17.44 13.94 4.14
N SER A 32 16.66 13.98 3.05
CA SER A 32 17.17 13.84 1.68
C SER A 32 18.28 14.86 1.32
N MET A 33 18.21 16.04 1.89
CA MET A 33 19.20 17.12 1.77
C MET A 33 19.56 17.72 3.13
N TYR A 34 19.20 17.05 4.24
CA TYR A 34 19.31 17.56 5.61
C TYR A 34 18.72 18.97 5.78
N TYR A 35 17.49 19.16 5.30
CA TYR A 35 16.81 20.43 5.43
C TYR A 35 16.72 20.86 6.88
N GLU A 36 17.08 22.13 7.14
CA GLU A 36 16.88 22.73 8.45
C GLU A 36 15.37 22.81 8.76
N ILE A 37 15.05 22.50 10.01
CA ILE A 37 13.69 22.69 10.52
C ILE A 37 13.66 24.08 11.18
N PRO A 38 12.79 24.99 10.71
CA PRO A 38 12.70 26.32 11.28
C PRO A 38 12.33 26.28 12.77
N GLU A 39 12.83 27.24 13.53
CA GLU A 39 12.41 27.44 14.92
C GLU A 39 10.88 27.64 14.99
N GLY A 40 10.22 26.93 15.90
CA GLY A 40 8.76 26.93 16.01
C GLY A 40 8.03 26.07 14.98
N ALA A 41 8.74 25.28 14.18
CA ALA A 41 8.11 24.26 13.34
C ALA A 41 7.31 23.28 14.18
N TYR A 42 6.30 22.71 13.55
CA TYR A 42 5.30 21.87 14.23
C TYR A 42 5.86 20.53 14.68
N TYR A 43 6.78 19.97 13.92
CA TYR A 43 7.48 18.72 14.19
C TYR A 43 8.97 18.91 14.04
N SER A 44 9.71 18.47 15.03
CA SER A 44 11.13 18.15 14.88
C SER A 44 11.29 16.77 14.25
N ARG A 45 12.49 16.41 13.84
CA ARG A 45 12.81 15.03 13.44
C ARG A 45 12.52 14.03 14.55
N ASP A 46 12.86 14.40 15.77
CA ASP A 46 12.64 13.57 16.95
C ASP A 46 11.15 13.29 17.18
N ASP A 47 10.28 14.27 17.00
CA ASP A 47 8.84 14.09 17.10
C ASP A 47 8.32 13.09 16.06
N ILE A 48 8.83 13.14 14.83
CA ILE A 48 8.46 12.20 13.78
C ILE A 48 8.98 10.79 14.12
N ILE A 49 10.23 10.68 14.54
CA ILE A 49 10.85 9.40 14.95
C ILE A 49 10.05 8.74 16.06
N VAL A 50 9.73 9.50 17.12
CA VAL A 50 8.97 9.01 18.27
C VAL A 50 7.57 8.52 17.84
N GLN A 51 6.89 9.25 16.95
CA GLN A 51 5.59 8.81 16.43
C GLN A 51 5.71 7.51 15.64
N ILE A 52 6.72 7.37 14.78
CA ILE A 52 6.94 6.13 14.02
C ILE A 52 7.28 4.96 14.97
N LEU A 53 8.15 5.18 15.95
CA LEU A 53 8.48 4.17 16.95
C LEU A 53 7.25 3.75 17.76
N GLY A 54 6.36 4.70 18.07
CA GLY A 54 5.10 4.46 18.79
C GLY A 54 4.10 3.59 18.00
N LEU A 55 4.29 3.44 16.71
CA LEU A 55 3.45 2.62 15.83
C LEU A 55 4.03 1.21 15.54
N GLN A 56 5.23 0.89 16.06
CA GLN A 56 5.81 -0.45 15.89
C GLN A 56 4.89 -1.52 16.49
N LEU A 57 4.64 -2.58 15.75
CA LEU A 57 3.82 -3.70 16.18
C LEU A 57 4.63 -4.69 17.03
N ALA A 58 3.93 -5.55 17.76
CA ALA A 58 4.56 -6.53 18.66
C ALA A 58 5.46 -7.53 17.95
N ASP A 59 5.22 -7.81 16.68
CA ASP A 59 6.04 -8.68 15.83
C ASP A 59 7.35 -8.03 15.37
N GLY A 60 7.51 -6.73 15.59
CA GLY A 60 8.69 -5.93 15.29
C GLY A 60 8.60 -5.11 13.99
N GLY A 61 7.52 -5.21 13.22
CA GLY A 61 7.30 -4.44 11.99
C GLY A 61 6.29 -3.31 12.14
N TRP A 62 5.88 -2.77 11.01
CA TRP A 62 4.85 -1.72 10.90
C TRP A 62 3.82 -2.10 9.85
N ALA A 63 2.65 -1.51 9.96
CA ALA A 63 1.55 -1.68 9.02
C ALA A 63 0.89 -0.33 8.69
N LEU A 64 0.25 -0.24 7.54
CA LEU A 64 -0.59 0.91 7.20
C LEU A 64 -1.83 0.95 8.09
N THR A 65 -2.42 -0.21 8.33
CA THR A 65 -3.59 -0.39 9.19
C THR A 65 -3.56 -1.78 9.83
N GLY A 66 -4.25 -1.94 10.97
CA GLY A 66 -4.37 -3.23 11.63
C GLY A 66 -3.18 -3.57 12.55
N SER A 67 -3.12 -4.83 12.98
CA SER A 67 -2.17 -5.33 13.99
C SER A 67 -1.17 -6.37 13.45
N VAL A 68 -1.15 -6.58 12.15
CA VAL A 68 -0.21 -7.47 11.44
C VAL A 68 0.69 -6.60 10.59
N SER A 69 2.00 -6.76 10.75
CA SER A 69 2.97 -5.99 9.99
C SER A 69 2.92 -6.31 8.50
N ASP A 70 3.18 -5.30 7.71
CA ASP A 70 3.27 -5.36 6.27
C ASP A 70 4.73 -5.18 5.82
N PRO A 71 5.27 -5.99 4.90
CA PRO A 71 6.65 -5.86 4.46
C PRO A 71 6.95 -4.53 3.77
N ASP A 72 5.98 -3.92 3.04
CA ASP A 72 6.17 -2.62 2.39
C ASP A 72 6.38 -1.52 3.43
N ILE A 73 5.43 -1.40 4.37
CA ILE A 73 5.46 -0.35 5.39
C ILE A 73 6.65 -0.55 6.31
N THR A 74 6.95 -1.80 6.69
CA THR A 74 8.12 -2.14 7.48
C THR A 74 9.40 -1.73 6.76
N ALA A 75 9.53 -2.06 5.48
CA ALA A 75 10.69 -1.71 4.67
C ALA A 75 10.83 -0.19 4.46
N MET A 76 9.74 0.52 4.16
CA MET A 76 9.77 1.98 4.03
C MET A 76 10.15 2.65 5.35
N THR A 77 9.71 2.12 6.49
CA THR A 77 10.13 2.59 7.82
C THR A 77 11.63 2.40 8.03
N LEU A 78 12.19 1.27 7.64
CA LEU A 78 13.63 1.05 7.70
C LEU A 78 14.42 2.03 6.81
N GLN A 79 13.87 2.38 5.64
CA GLN A 79 14.48 3.37 4.75
C GLN A 79 14.54 4.77 5.42
N CYS A 80 13.46 5.19 6.07
CA CYS A 80 13.43 6.48 6.76
C CYS A 80 14.31 6.50 8.02
N PHE A 81 14.50 5.37 8.67
CA PHE A 81 15.35 5.24 9.86
C PHE A 81 16.84 5.02 9.56
N ALA A 82 17.20 4.78 8.30
CA ALA A 82 18.58 4.49 7.94
C ALA A 82 19.60 5.57 8.36
N PRO A 83 19.31 6.88 8.30
CA PRO A 83 20.23 7.91 8.82
C PRO A 83 20.51 7.80 10.33
N TYR A 84 19.58 7.23 11.08
CA TYR A 84 19.62 7.12 12.55
C TYR A 84 20.07 5.75 13.05
N TYR A 85 20.35 4.80 12.15
CA TYR A 85 20.64 3.42 12.51
C TYR A 85 21.86 3.27 13.41
N ASN A 86 22.88 4.09 13.22
CA ASN A 86 24.11 4.10 14.04
C ASN A 86 24.06 5.12 15.20
N SER A 87 22.95 5.82 15.38
CA SER A 87 22.81 6.75 16.51
C SER A 87 22.65 6.00 17.83
N GLU A 88 23.34 6.46 18.87
CA GLU A 88 23.21 5.95 20.22
C GLU A 88 22.13 6.69 21.03
N LYS A 89 21.39 7.61 20.38
CA LYS A 89 20.30 8.34 21.02
C LYS A 89 19.16 7.40 21.40
N GLU A 90 18.74 7.49 22.66
CA GLU A 90 17.58 6.78 23.19
C GLU A 90 16.34 7.67 23.08
N TYR A 91 15.23 7.09 22.66
CA TYR A 91 13.93 7.73 22.61
C TYR A 91 12.99 7.10 23.63
N THR A 92 12.28 7.95 24.35
CA THR A 92 11.24 7.51 25.28
C THR A 92 9.87 7.81 24.68
N TYR A 93 9.04 6.79 24.53
CA TYR A 93 7.72 6.93 23.88
C TYR A 93 6.72 5.90 24.42
N LEU A 94 5.43 6.13 24.15
CA LEU A 94 4.37 5.16 24.41
C LEU A 94 4.13 4.31 23.18
N ASN A 95 3.99 3.00 23.39
CA ASN A 95 3.62 2.07 22.33
C ASN A 95 2.74 0.95 22.92
N GLY A 96 1.43 1.12 22.84
CA GLY A 96 0.46 0.17 23.36
C GLY A 96 0.49 -1.23 22.71
N ASN A 97 1.16 -1.38 21.57
CA ASN A 97 1.37 -2.69 20.94
C ASN A 97 2.46 -3.51 21.66
N ILE A 98 3.36 -2.84 22.39
CA ILE A 98 4.54 -3.45 23.01
C ILE A 98 4.42 -3.44 24.54
N SER A 99 3.97 -2.32 25.12
CA SER A 99 3.94 -2.10 26.58
C SER A 99 2.90 -1.05 26.97
N GLU A 100 2.28 -1.22 28.13
CA GLU A 100 1.45 -0.19 28.76
C GLU A 100 2.28 0.94 29.41
N LEU A 101 3.58 0.70 29.64
CA LEU A 101 4.52 1.66 30.17
C LEU A 101 5.36 2.28 29.06
N PRO A 102 5.92 3.49 29.27
CA PRO A 102 6.84 4.09 28.32
C PRO A 102 7.99 3.13 27.96
N VAL A 103 8.27 3.04 26.68
CA VAL A 103 9.37 2.26 26.12
C VAL A 103 10.56 3.19 25.92
N VAL A 104 11.77 2.72 26.30
CA VAL A 104 13.04 3.40 26.00
C VAL A 104 13.76 2.54 24.98
N MET A 105 14.11 3.11 23.82
CA MET A 105 14.70 2.35 22.72
C MET A 105 15.51 3.24 21.79
N LYS A 106 16.61 2.70 21.25
CA LYS A 106 17.35 3.29 20.14
C LYS A 106 16.66 2.92 18.82
N VAL A 107 16.78 3.78 17.80
CA VAL A 107 16.26 3.47 16.45
C VAL A 107 16.80 2.14 15.93
N ARG A 108 18.09 1.86 16.17
CA ARG A 108 18.72 0.59 15.76
C ARG A 108 17.99 -0.64 16.31
N GLU A 109 17.58 -0.62 17.57
CA GLU A 109 16.90 -1.78 18.19
C GLU A 109 15.54 -2.04 17.57
N ALA A 110 14.81 -0.98 17.19
CA ALA A 110 13.56 -1.10 16.46
C ALA A 110 13.79 -1.63 15.03
N CYS A 111 14.82 -1.13 14.35
CA CYS A 111 15.22 -1.61 13.03
C CYS A 111 15.67 -3.07 13.05
N ASP A 112 16.45 -3.50 14.04
CA ASP A 112 16.92 -4.87 14.17
C ASP A 112 15.76 -5.87 14.33
N LYS A 113 14.73 -5.51 15.09
CA LYS A 113 13.50 -6.31 15.20
C LYS A 113 12.80 -6.44 13.85
N ALA A 114 12.71 -5.35 13.09
CA ALA A 114 12.09 -5.33 11.78
C ALA A 114 12.91 -6.12 10.74
N VAL A 115 14.23 -5.99 10.74
CA VAL A 115 15.12 -6.79 9.88
C VAL A 115 14.97 -8.28 10.20
N ALA A 116 14.90 -8.66 11.48
CA ALA A 116 14.66 -10.03 11.88
C ALA A 116 13.28 -10.55 11.43
N LEU A 117 12.26 -9.73 11.48
CA LEU A 117 10.92 -10.04 10.95
C LEU A 117 10.99 -10.26 9.44
N LEU A 118 11.55 -9.32 8.69
CA LEU A 118 11.68 -9.44 7.23
C LEU A 118 12.48 -10.69 6.83
N SER A 119 13.55 -11.00 7.55
CA SER A 119 14.27 -12.26 7.31
C SER A 119 13.39 -13.50 7.50
N ARG A 120 12.54 -13.54 8.53
CA ARG A 120 11.66 -14.69 8.80
C ARG A 120 10.51 -14.82 7.80
N THR A 121 10.03 -13.71 7.27
CA THR A 121 8.87 -13.67 6.37
C THR A 121 9.23 -13.73 4.89
N GLN A 122 10.51 -13.62 4.54
CA GLN A 122 10.98 -13.84 3.19
C GLN A 122 10.71 -15.29 2.76
N ARG A 123 10.11 -15.47 1.58
CA ARG A 123 9.80 -16.78 1.02
C ARG A 123 11.03 -17.47 0.42
N GLN A 124 10.93 -18.77 0.20
CA GLN A 124 12.04 -19.58 -0.32
C GLN A 124 12.48 -19.17 -1.74
N ASP A 125 11.58 -18.59 -2.52
CA ASP A 125 11.87 -18.08 -3.86
C ASP A 125 12.38 -16.62 -3.86
N GLY A 126 12.73 -16.10 -2.69
CA GLY A 126 13.39 -14.80 -2.49
C GLY A 126 12.45 -13.62 -2.36
N ASP A 127 11.15 -13.75 -2.61
CA ASP A 127 10.19 -12.66 -2.57
C ASP A 127 9.42 -12.54 -1.25
N TYR A 128 8.44 -11.63 -1.23
CA TYR A 128 7.55 -11.38 -0.10
C TYR A 128 6.08 -11.52 -0.49
N PHE A 129 5.29 -11.90 0.52
CA PHE A 129 3.85 -11.96 0.47
C PHE A 129 3.26 -10.75 1.19
N SER A 130 2.41 -9.98 0.53
CA SER A 130 1.71 -8.84 1.07
C SER A 130 0.36 -8.69 0.38
N TRP A 131 -0.64 -8.17 1.08
CA TRP A 131 -1.98 -7.91 0.53
C TRP A 131 -2.61 -9.12 -0.19
N GLY A 132 -2.41 -10.30 0.37
CA GLY A 132 -3.03 -11.53 -0.12
C GLY A 132 -2.25 -12.30 -1.18
N MET A 133 -1.11 -11.80 -1.66
CA MET A 133 -0.30 -12.46 -2.69
C MET A 133 1.19 -12.14 -2.62
N PRO A 134 2.03 -12.99 -3.22
CA PRO A 134 3.42 -12.62 -3.51
C PRO A 134 3.45 -11.53 -4.59
N ASN A 135 4.21 -10.48 -4.36
CA ASN A 135 4.28 -9.37 -5.32
C ASN A 135 5.70 -8.77 -5.43
N CYS A 136 5.91 -8.10 -6.55
CA CYS A 136 7.17 -7.49 -6.92
C CYS A 136 7.53 -6.33 -6.00
N GLU A 137 6.59 -5.44 -5.76
CA GLU A 137 6.79 -4.17 -5.08
C GLU A 137 7.25 -4.36 -3.64
N SER A 138 6.61 -5.25 -2.87
CA SER A 138 7.02 -5.55 -1.50
C SER A 138 8.45 -6.07 -1.43
N THR A 139 8.85 -6.91 -2.39
CA THR A 139 10.21 -7.45 -2.48
C THR A 139 11.22 -6.34 -2.77
N VAL A 140 10.86 -5.42 -3.67
CA VAL A 140 11.69 -4.25 -4.00
C VAL A 140 11.86 -3.33 -2.80
N GLN A 141 10.78 -3.04 -2.06
CA GLN A 141 10.88 -2.19 -0.86
C GLN A 141 11.85 -2.75 0.16
N VAL A 142 11.84 -4.07 0.37
CA VAL A 142 12.80 -4.72 1.29
C VAL A 142 14.24 -4.61 0.77
N LEU A 143 14.47 -4.76 -0.53
CA LEU A 143 15.79 -4.56 -1.11
C LEU A 143 16.32 -3.15 -0.87
N VAL A 144 15.48 -2.12 -1.08
CA VAL A 144 15.84 -0.71 -0.80
C VAL A 144 16.12 -0.51 0.69
N ALA A 145 15.33 -1.11 1.58
CA ALA A 145 15.54 -1.01 3.02
C ALA A 145 16.89 -1.59 3.45
N LEU A 146 17.24 -2.79 3.00
CA LEU A 146 18.50 -3.43 3.35
C LEU A 146 19.70 -2.63 2.84
N THR A 147 19.68 -2.21 1.57
CA THR A 147 20.75 -1.37 1.02
C THR A 147 20.87 -0.03 1.76
N SER A 148 19.74 0.53 2.23
CA SER A 148 19.75 1.76 3.02
C SER A 148 20.38 1.58 4.40
N LEU A 149 20.26 0.39 5.00
CA LEU A 149 20.90 0.04 6.28
C LEU A 149 22.34 -0.46 6.14
N GLY A 150 22.89 -0.50 4.93
CA GLY A 150 24.23 -1.05 4.69
C GLY A 150 24.29 -2.59 4.67
N ILE A 151 23.14 -3.26 4.61
CA ILE A 151 23.04 -4.73 4.57
C ILE A 151 23.04 -5.17 3.10
N ASN A 152 23.96 -6.06 2.74
CA ASN A 152 24.03 -6.57 1.37
C ASN A 152 22.93 -7.60 1.10
N PRO A 153 21.91 -7.28 0.28
CA PRO A 153 20.77 -8.17 0.04
C PRO A 153 21.12 -9.42 -0.79
N LEU A 154 22.33 -9.47 -1.37
CA LEU A 154 22.78 -10.58 -2.21
C LEU A 154 23.63 -11.60 -1.46
N THR A 155 24.23 -11.22 -0.30
CA THR A 155 25.20 -12.05 0.40
C THR A 155 24.92 -12.23 1.88
N ASP A 156 24.04 -11.43 2.47
CA ASP A 156 23.66 -11.58 3.87
C ASP A 156 22.85 -12.87 4.04
N GLU A 157 23.37 -13.81 4.84
CA GLU A 157 22.79 -15.14 5.05
C GLU A 157 21.34 -15.11 5.54
N ARG A 158 20.93 -14.05 6.20
CA ARG A 158 19.54 -13.88 6.65
C ARG A 158 18.56 -13.73 5.48
N PHE A 159 19.02 -13.24 4.33
CA PHE A 159 18.21 -12.91 3.15
C PHE A 159 18.54 -13.76 1.92
N VAL A 160 19.40 -14.75 2.07
CA VAL A 160 19.63 -15.81 1.07
C VAL A 160 18.82 -17.04 1.50
N LYS A 161 17.80 -17.40 0.72
CA LYS A 161 16.91 -18.54 1.00
C LYS A 161 17.26 -19.72 0.12
N THR A 162 16.98 -20.92 0.59
CA THR A 162 17.15 -22.14 -0.22
C THR A 162 15.83 -22.44 -0.93
N GLY A 163 15.84 -22.43 -2.25
CA GLY A 163 14.70 -22.78 -3.08
C GLY A 163 14.36 -24.28 -3.04
N ASP A 164 13.23 -24.65 -3.61
CA ASP A 164 12.79 -26.05 -3.71
C ASP A 164 13.73 -26.91 -4.55
N ASP A 165 14.50 -26.28 -5.43
CA ASP A 165 15.55 -26.91 -6.26
C ASP A 165 16.89 -27.05 -5.52
N GLY A 166 16.98 -26.58 -4.28
CA GLY A 166 18.18 -26.57 -3.45
C GLY A 166 19.18 -25.45 -3.78
N LEU A 167 18.85 -24.55 -4.71
CA LEU A 167 19.69 -23.41 -5.05
C LEU A 167 19.40 -22.20 -4.15
N PRO A 168 20.40 -21.30 -3.95
CA PRO A 168 20.19 -20.09 -3.18
C PRO A 168 19.37 -19.08 -3.98
N ASN A 169 18.36 -18.50 -3.36
CA ASN A 169 17.56 -17.39 -3.87
C ASN A 169 17.81 -16.14 -3.03
N THR A 170 18.23 -15.07 -3.66
CA THR A 170 18.38 -13.74 -3.09
C THR A 170 17.13 -12.92 -3.30
N LEU A 171 17.07 -11.70 -2.72
CA LEU A 171 16.02 -10.72 -3.05
C LEU A 171 16.02 -10.34 -4.54
N LEU A 172 17.20 -10.31 -5.17
CA LEU A 172 17.28 -10.01 -6.60
C LEU A 172 16.62 -11.10 -7.43
N ASP A 173 16.80 -12.37 -7.09
CA ASP A 173 16.11 -13.49 -7.75
C ASP A 173 14.60 -13.38 -7.54
N GLY A 174 14.16 -13.05 -6.30
CA GLY A 174 12.77 -12.79 -5.95
C GLY A 174 12.13 -11.68 -6.78
N ILE A 175 12.88 -10.62 -7.12
CA ILE A 175 12.44 -9.52 -7.98
C ILE A 175 12.45 -9.93 -9.45
N MET A 176 13.56 -10.52 -9.92
CA MET A 176 13.77 -10.81 -11.34
C MET A 176 12.78 -11.82 -11.91
N LYS A 177 12.18 -12.69 -11.09
CA LYS A 177 11.12 -13.59 -11.52
C LYS A 177 9.85 -12.86 -12.00
N TYR A 178 9.63 -11.61 -11.57
CA TYR A 178 8.51 -10.79 -12.02
C TYR A 178 8.76 -10.06 -13.35
N ARG A 179 9.95 -10.21 -13.93
CA ARG A 179 10.26 -9.62 -15.22
C ARG A 179 9.46 -10.29 -16.33
N THR A 180 8.73 -9.50 -17.10
CA THR A 180 7.96 -9.97 -18.24
C THR A 180 8.81 -10.08 -19.51
N SER A 181 8.35 -10.84 -20.49
CA SER A 181 9.03 -10.96 -21.78
C SER A 181 9.10 -9.64 -22.56
N SER A 182 8.21 -8.70 -22.28
CA SER A 182 8.19 -7.35 -22.89
C SER A 182 9.18 -6.37 -22.24
N GLY A 183 9.87 -6.76 -21.15
CA GLY A 183 10.92 -5.98 -20.48
C GLY A 183 10.47 -5.20 -19.27
N GLY A 184 9.17 -5.08 -18.98
CA GLY A 184 8.64 -4.53 -17.74
C GLY A 184 8.49 -5.60 -16.66
N PHE A 185 7.94 -5.19 -15.50
CA PHE A 185 7.69 -6.09 -14.37
C PHE A 185 6.19 -6.19 -14.11
N THR A 186 5.72 -7.40 -13.80
CA THR A 186 4.35 -7.63 -13.36
C THR A 186 4.24 -7.41 -11.85
N HIS A 187 3.08 -6.96 -11.38
CA HIS A 187 2.78 -6.88 -9.96
C HIS A 187 2.88 -8.27 -9.32
N SER A 188 2.15 -9.23 -9.88
CA SER A 188 2.13 -10.62 -9.41
C SER A 188 1.82 -11.57 -10.57
N TYR A 189 2.05 -12.86 -10.37
CA TYR A 189 1.54 -13.93 -11.24
C TYR A 189 0.23 -14.54 -10.71
N VAL A 190 -0.29 -14.01 -9.62
CA VAL A 190 -1.61 -14.31 -9.08
C VAL A 190 -2.50 -13.10 -9.36
N ASN A 191 -3.76 -13.34 -9.77
CA ASN A 191 -4.70 -12.25 -9.93
C ASN A 191 -4.97 -11.59 -8.57
N ASP A 192 -4.89 -10.27 -8.56
CA ASP A 192 -5.24 -9.47 -7.40
C ASP A 192 -6.75 -9.17 -7.46
N GLU A 193 -7.51 -9.78 -6.56
CA GLU A 193 -8.96 -9.57 -6.49
C GLU A 193 -9.32 -8.15 -6.02
N ASP A 194 -8.43 -7.52 -5.26
CA ASP A 194 -8.60 -6.16 -4.74
C ASP A 194 -8.06 -5.10 -5.70
N ASN A 195 -7.27 -5.49 -6.72
CA ASN A 195 -6.73 -4.60 -7.73
C ASN A 195 -6.87 -5.20 -9.15
N PRO A 196 -8.06 -5.15 -9.74
CA PRO A 196 -8.33 -5.75 -11.06
C PRO A 196 -7.54 -5.10 -12.21
N THR A 197 -6.88 -3.97 -11.97
CA THR A 197 -5.99 -3.34 -12.96
C THR A 197 -4.61 -3.98 -13.01
N ALA A 198 -4.22 -4.72 -11.98
CA ALA A 198 -2.99 -5.49 -11.92
C ALA A 198 -3.21 -6.89 -12.51
N VAL A 199 -3.22 -6.98 -13.84
CA VAL A 199 -3.42 -8.27 -14.53
C VAL A 199 -2.19 -9.16 -14.33
N ALA A 200 -2.41 -10.38 -13.83
CA ALA A 200 -1.36 -11.35 -13.55
C ALA A 200 -0.47 -11.62 -14.78
N GLY A 201 0.85 -11.53 -14.60
CA GLY A 201 1.83 -11.75 -15.66
C GLY A 201 1.94 -10.66 -16.72
N MET A 202 1.16 -9.58 -16.62
CA MET A 202 1.25 -8.43 -17.51
C MET A 202 2.11 -7.33 -16.90
N PRO A 203 2.85 -6.54 -17.72
CA PRO A 203 3.61 -5.41 -17.21
C PRO A 203 2.71 -4.43 -16.45
N ASN A 204 3.15 -4.06 -15.26
CA ASN A 204 2.48 -3.08 -14.41
C ASN A 204 3.40 -1.87 -14.25
N THR A 205 2.86 -0.66 -14.35
CA THR A 205 3.64 0.58 -14.28
C THR A 205 4.28 0.74 -12.91
N MET A 206 3.53 0.52 -11.83
CA MET A 206 4.03 0.66 -10.46
C MET A 206 5.12 -0.38 -10.15
N ALA A 207 4.89 -1.67 -10.50
CA ALA A 207 5.90 -2.71 -10.33
C ALA A 207 7.18 -2.39 -11.11
N SER A 208 7.06 -1.89 -12.34
CA SER A 208 8.21 -1.54 -13.18
C SER A 208 8.96 -0.32 -12.66
N GLU A 209 8.26 0.72 -12.21
CA GLU A 209 8.84 1.91 -11.60
C GLU A 209 9.55 1.56 -10.29
N GLN A 210 8.89 0.84 -9.40
CA GLN A 210 9.49 0.44 -8.14
C GLN A 210 10.70 -0.45 -8.34
N THR A 211 10.66 -1.37 -9.29
CA THR A 211 11.84 -2.18 -9.62
C THR A 211 12.99 -1.31 -10.14
N LEU A 212 12.71 -0.30 -10.96
CA LEU A 212 13.76 0.59 -11.48
C LEU A 212 14.48 1.31 -10.33
N TYR A 213 13.75 1.91 -9.40
CA TYR A 213 14.42 2.58 -8.29
C TYR A 213 15.09 1.59 -7.31
N GLY A 214 14.51 0.39 -7.12
CA GLY A 214 15.12 -0.64 -6.30
C GLY A 214 16.44 -1.16 -6.87
N LEU A 215 16.49 -1.41 -8.17
CA LEU A 215 17.73 -1.78 -8.86
C LEU A 215 18.75 -0.61 -8.83
N THR A 216 18.28 0.63 -8.91
CA THR A 216 19.13 1.81 -8.74
C THR A 216 19.71 1.85 -7.33
N ALA A 217 18.93 1.57 -6.29
CA ALA A 217 19.41 1.50 -4.91
C ALA A 217 20.50 0.41 -4.75
N LEU A 218 20.28 -0.75 -5.35
CA LEU A 218 21.25 -1.85 -5.34
C LEU A 218 22.57 -1.45 -6.03
N VAL A 219 22.51 -0.87 -7.22
CA VAL A 219 23.70 -0.41 -7.96
C VAL A 219 24.45 0.64 -7.14
N ARG A 220 23.75 1.64 -6.59
CA ARG A 220 24.38 2.67 -5.75
C ARG A 220 25.06 2.05 -4.53
N PHE A 221 24.42 1.09 -3.87
CA PHE A 221 24.98 0.38 -2.74
C PHE A 221 26.26 -0.38 -3.13
N LEU A 222 26.23 -1.15 -4.22
CA LEU A 222 27.39 -1.94 -4.70
C LEU A 222 28.55 -1.04 -5.14
N GLU A 223 28.28 0.18 -5.60
CA GLU A 223 29.29 1.15 -5.99
C GLU A 223 29.75 2.04 -4.82
N GLY A 224 29.26 1.82 -3.60
CA GLY A 224 29.58 2.62 -2.42
C GLY A 224 29.13 4.07 -2.54
N LYS A 225 28.04 4.32 -3.23
CA LYS A 225 27.40 5.64 -3.36
C LYS A 225 26.39 5.87 -2.24
N ARG A 226 25.91 7.11 -2.13
CA ARG A 226 24.86 7.47 -1.19
C ARG A 226 23.59 6.64 -1.39
N ARG A 227 22.81 6.48 -0.31
CA ARG A 227 21.50 5.81 -0.33
C ARG A 227 20.56 6.43 -1.36
N LEU A 228 19.55 5.70 -1.76
CA LEU A 228 18.61 6.10 -2.80
C LEU A 228 17.99 7.50 -2.55
N TYR A 229 17.64 7.79 -1.32
CA TYR A 229 16.96 9.05 -0.95
C TYR A 229 17.91 10.09 -0.31
N ASP A 230 19.20 9.88 -0.31
CA ASP A 230 20.19 10.89 0.07
C ASP A 230 20.67 11.64 -1.18
N PHE A 231 20.15 12.85 -1.40
CA PHE A 231 20.39 13.66 -2.59
C PHE A 231 21.52 14.67 -2.40
N ARG A 232 22.22 14.61 -1.28
CA ARG A 232 23.42 15.43 -1.07
C ARG A 232 24.49 15.08 -2.10
N GLU A 233 25.49 15.96 -2.24
CA GLU A 233 26.63 15.66 -3.08
C GLU A 233 27.28 14.33 -2.68
N GLU A 234 27.74 13.57 -3.67
CA GLU A 234 28.39 12.28 -3.40
C GLU A 234 29.58 12.46 -2.46
N GLN A 235 29.80 11.50 -1.59
CA GLN A 235 30.93 11.50 -0.66
C GLN A 235 32.24 11.61 -1.40
N SER A 236 33.14 12.46 -0.89
CA SER A 236 34.48 12.55 -1.43
C SER A 236 35.22 11.21 -1.32
N GLU A 237 36.17 10.96 -2.22
CA GLU A 237 36.98 9.74 -2.15
C GLU A 237 37.71 9.61 -0.80
N LYS A 238 38.18 10.72 -0.23
CA LYS A 238 38.81 10.76 1.09
C LYS A 238 37.85 10.25 2.18
N LEU A 239 36.59 10.70 2.16
CA LEU A 239 35.59 10.30 3.15
C LEU A 239 35.22 8.81 2.99
N ARG A 240 35.03 8.33 1.78
CA ARG A 240 34.77 6.92 1.52
C ARG A 240 35.90 6.02 1.99
N LEU A 241 37.16 6.45 1.78
CA LEU A 241 38.33 5.73 2.28
C LEU A 241 38.40 5.72 3.80
N LEU A 242 38.04 6.83 4.46
CA LEU A 242 37.96 6.91 5.92
C LEU A 242 36.89 5.95 6.47
N ILE A 243 35.68 5.95 5.91
CA ILE A 243 34.62 5.02 6.31
C ILE A 243 35.09 3.59 6.16
N LYS A 244 35.68 3.24 5.00
CA LYS A 244 36.18 1.89 4.75
C LYS A 244 37.31 1.48 5.69
N ASP A 245 38.22 2.39 6.05
CA ASP A 245 39.30 2.13 7.01
C ASP A 245 38.72 1.83 8.40
N VAL A 246 37.70 2.59 8.83
CA VAL A 246 37.00 2.35 10.09
C VAL A 246 36.28 1.01 10.06
N GLU A 247 35.60 0.66 8.99
CA GLU A 247 34.95 -0.67 8.85
C GLU A 247 35.96 -1.82 8.93
N LEU A 248 37.13 -1.66 8.31
CA LEU A 248 38.19 -2.67 8.40
C LEU A 248 38.75 -2.77 9.82
N LYS A 249 38.96 -1.65 10.51
CA LYS A 249 39.39 -1.66 11.91
C LYS A 249 38.38 -2.35 12.82
N ILE A 250 37.08 -2.05 12.65
CA ILE A 250 36.00 -2.73 13.41
C ILE A 250 36.02 -4.22 13.12
N SER A 251 36.11 -4.64 11.86
CA SER A 251 36.16 -6.06 11.48
C SER A 251 37.39 -6.78 11.99
N GLY A 252 38.46 -6.06 12.31
CA GLY A 252 39.70 -6.60 12.88
C GLY A 252 39.68 -6.76 14.40
N LEU A 253 38.68 -6.24 15.09
CA LEU A 253 38.57 -6.33 16.56
C LEU A 253 38.25 -7.79 16.98
N ALA A 254 39.01 -8.28 17.97
CA ALA A 254 38.67 -9.52 18.63
C ALA A 254 37.55 -9.33 19.66
N PRO A 255 36.72 -10.37 19.98
CA PRO A 255 35.69 -10.26 21.01
C PRO A 255 36.21 -9.88 22.40
N ASP A 256 37.49 -10.08 22.65
CA ASP A 256 38.22 -9.74 23.89
C ASP A 256 39.21 -8.58 23.71
N ALA A 257 38.99 -7.74 22.69
CA ALA A 257 39.80 -6.56 22.42
C ALA A 257 39.97 -5.69 23.65
N SER A 258 41.15 -5.16 23.86
CA SER A 258 41.47 -4.31 25.00
C SER A 258 40.74 -2.96 24.94
N VAL A 259 40.50 -2.32 26.09
CA VAL A 259 39.93 -0.99 26.19
C VAL A 259 40.69 0.05 25.32
N VAL A 260 42.02 -0.13 25.19
CA VAL A 260 42.85 0.76 24.38
C VAL A 260 42.53 0.58 22.91
N GLU A 261 42.51 -0.66 22.40
CA GLU A 261 42.14 -0.94 21.00
C GLU A 261 40.74 -0.48 20.67
N LEU A 262 39.77 -0.74 21.56
CA LEU A 262 38.38 -0.27 21.37
C LEU A 262 38.30 1.25 21.26
N LYS A 263 39.00 1.97 22.13
CA LYS A 263 39.03 3.44 22.07
C LYS A 263 39.69 3.97 20.81
N GLU A 264 40.81 3.38 20.37
CA GLU A 264 41.46 3.76 19.10
C GLU A 264 40.52 3.63 17.89
N VAL A 265 39.75 2.53 17.83
CA VAL A 265 38.80 2.33 16.75
C VAL A 265 37.60 3.26 16.90
N TYR A 266 37.13 3.51 18.11
CA TYR A 266 36.03 4.45 18.37
C TYR A 266 36.42 5.89 18.06
N ASP A 267 37.65 6.33 18.44
CA ASP A 267 38.16 7.65 18.08
C ASP A 267 38.22 7.81 16.55
N ALA A 268 38.68 6.79 15.81
CA ALA A 268 38.66 6.80 14.36
C ALA A 268 37.22 6.91 13.78
N TYR A 269 36.24 6.26 14.40
CA TYR A 269 34.84 6.39 14.03
C TYR A 269 34.32 7.83 14.28
N LEU A 270 34.74 8.44 15.38
CA LEU A 270 34.34 9.80 15.73
C LEU A 270 34.93 10.87 14.79
N GLU A 271 36.03 10.56 14.07
CA GLU A 271 36.57 11.44 13.00
C GLU A 271 35.62 11.55 11.79
N ILE A 272 34.71 10.56 11.59
CA ILE A 272 33.70 10.63 10.55
C ILE A 272 32.67 11.69 10.94
N PRO A 273 32.30 12.64 10.04
CA PRO A 273 31.22 13.60 10.29
C PRO A 273 29.95 12.89 10.75
N VAL A 274 29.24 13.47 11.72
CA VAL A 274 28.06 12.84 12.36
C VAL A 274 27.04 12.41 11.32
N GLU A 275 26.78 13.26 10.32
CA GLU A 275 25.84 13.02 9.22
C GLU A 275 26.26 11.89 8.26
N GLU A 276 27.49 11.42 8.38
CA GLU A 276 28.04 10.35 7.53
C GLU A 276 28.26 9.03 8.29
N ARG A 277 28.19 9.07 9.62
CA ARG A 277 28.44 7.89 10.49
C ARG A 277 27.49 6.73 10.24
N SER A 278 26.28 7.03 9.78
CA SER A 278 25.30 5.99 9.41
C SER A 278 25.71 5.15 8.20
N TYR A 279 26.77 5.54 7.48
CA TYR A 279 27.35 4.76 6.38
C TYR A 279 28.37 3.71 6.84
N VAL A 280 28.75 3.69 8.11
CA VAL A 280 29.60 2.61 8.67
C VAL A 280 28.75 1.39 8.92
N SER A 281 28.79 0.42 8.00
CA SER A 281 27.84 -0.72 7.93
C SER A 281 27.95 -1.69 9.11
N ASN A 282 29.13 -1.79 9.73
CA ASN A 282 29.40 -2.69 10.85
C ASN A 282 29.58 -1.97 12.20
N TYR A 283 29.11 -0.72 12.34
CA TYR A 283 29.19 0.03 13.60
C TYR A 283 28.55 -0.71 14.77
N LYS A 284 27.51 -1.47 14.53
CA LYS A 284 26.86 -2.30 15.55
C LYS A 284 27.83 -3.20 16.30
N ASP A 285 28.79 -3.81 15.59
CA ASP A 285 29.77 -4.71 16.18
C ASP A 285 30.69 -3.97 17.16
N LEU A 286 31.14 -2.76 16.78
CA LEU A 286 31.89 -1.88 17.67
C LEU A 286 31.05 -1.46 18.88
N SER A 287 29.81 -1.03 18.68
CA SER A 287 28.89 -0.59 19.74
C SER A 287 28.67 -1.68 20.82
N VAL A 288 28.51 -2.94 20.42
CA VAL A 288 28.38 -4.08 21.34
C VAL A 288 29.64 -4.24 22.20
N LEU A 289 30.83 -4.12 21.61
CA LEU A 289 32.11 -4.23 22.33
C LEU A 289 32.33 -3.06 23.28
N LEU A 290 31.96 -1.82 22.86
CA LEU A 290 32.04 -0.63 23.71
C LEU A 290 31.15 -0.77 24.94
N VAL A 291 29.90 -1.25 24.78
CA VAL A 291 29.00 -1.55 25.90
C VAL A 291 29.57 -2.60 26.82
N ALA A 292 30.11 -3.70 26.28
CA ALA A 292 30.71 -4.77 27.08
C ALA A 292 31.95 -4.32 27.87
N ALA A 293 32.68 -3.32 27.38
CA ALA A 293 33.84 -2.73 28.00
C ALA A 293 33.55 -1.53 28.91
N ASP A 294 32.26 -1.17 29.08
CA ASP A 294 31.81 0.00 29.86
C ASP A 294 32.45 1.33 29.36
N ILE A 295 32.61 1.44 28.05
CA ILE A 295 33.09 2.67 27.39
C ILE A 295 31.86 3.53 27.03
N PRO A 296 31.75 4.77 27.58
CA PRO A 296 30.61 5.62 27.30
C PRO A 296 30.66 6.13 25.86
N PHE A 297 29.46 6.24 25.26
CA PHE A 297 29.29 6.90 23.96
C PHE A 297 29.35 8.41 24.14
N GLU A 298 29.96 9.11 23.16
CA GLU A 298 29.82 10.54 23.06
C GLU A 298 28.38 10.89 22.67
N LYS A 299 27.87 12.02 23.21
CA LYS A 299 26.56 12.52 22.84
C LYS A 299 26.64 13.01 21.40
N GLU A 300 26.05 12.24 20.52
CA GLU A 300 25.88 12.62 19.12
C GLU A 300 24.59 13.42 18.98
N GLU A 301 24.70 14.66 18.55
CA GLU A 301 23.55 15.41 18.07
C GLU A 301 23.76 15.65 16.57
N LEU A 302 22.89 15.06 15.76
CA LEU A 302 22.70 15.54 14.39
C LEU A 302 22.23 16.99 14.53
N GLN A 303 23.02 17.95 14.12
CA GLN A 303 22.79 19.38 14.31
C GLN A 303 21.47 19.91 13.72
N TYR A 304 20.77 19.08 12.95
CA TYR A 304 19.47 19.39 12.36
C TYR A 304 18.29 18.96 13.24
N ASN A 305 18.53 18.27 14.35
CA ASN A 305 17.50 17.88 15.29
C ASN A 305 17.33 18.99 16.30
N SER A 306 16.45 19.92 16.03
CA SER A 306 16.01 20.90 17.01
C SER A 306 14.85 20.33 17.79
N GLY A 307 15.06 19.50 18.77
CA GLY A 307 13.97 19.07 19.62
C GLY A 307 14.43 18.14 20.73
N ASP A 308 14.12 18.50 21.95
CA ASP A 308 14.05 17.51 23.02
C ASP A 308 12.80 16.66 22.80
N ALA A 309 12.98 15.46 22.22
CA ALA A 309 11.92 14.46 22.27
C ALA A 309 11.71 14.07 23.73
N GLY A 310 10.84 14.81 24.40
CA GLY A 310 10.25 14.35 25.64
C GLY A 310 9.44 13.08 25.41
N VAL A 311 8.71 12.61 26.41
CA VAL A 311 7.66 11.60 26.22
C VAL A 311 6.56 12.27 25.39
N THR A 312 6.68 12.22 24.06
CA THR A 312 5.62 12.69 23.17
C THR A 312 4.59 11.59 23.09
N VAL A 313 3.59 11.71 23.95
CA VAL A 313 2.29 11.11 23.66
C VAL A 313 1.73 11.96 22.52
N PRO A 314 1.44 11.41 21.34
CA PRO A 314 0.69 12.15 20.33
C PRO A 314 -0.68 12.48 20.96
N THR A 315 -0.80 13.64 21.53
CA THR A 315 -2.06 14.15 22.04
C THR A 315 -2.70 14.94 20.93
N GLU A 316 -3.37 14.26 20.03
CA GLU A 316 -4.33 14.92 19.18
C GLU A 316 -5.53 15.29 20.04
N TYR A 317 -6.01 16.51 19.88
CA TYR A 317 -7.26 16.95 20.48
C TYR A 317 -8.33 16.89 19.42
N PHE A 318 -9.40 16.15 19.68
CA PHE A 318 -10.60 16.21 18.83
C PHE A 318 -11.31 17.52 19.19
N SER A 319 -11.12 18.51 18.30
CA SER A 319 -11.51 19.90 18.54
C SER A 319 -13.01 20.13 18.30
N PRO A 320 -13.59 21.24 18.78
CA PRO A 320 -14.97 21.62 18.43
C PRO A 320 -15.20 21.71 16.90
N SER A 321 -14.21 22.13 16.13
CA SER A 321 -14.30 22.14 14.66
C SER A 321 -14.33 20.74 14.04
N ASP A 322 -13.71 19.74 14.68
CA ASP A 322 -13.82 18.35 14.24
C ASP A 322 -15.21 17.77 14.56
N ILE A 323 -15.78 18.14 15.70
CA ILE A 323 -17.16 17.79 16.05
C ILE A 323 -18.12 18.41 15.05
N GLU A 324 -17.98 19.71 14.73
CA GLU A 324 -18.80 20.40 13.74
C GLU A 324 -18.67 19.74 12.35
N ALA A 325 -17.46 19.38 11.93
CA ALA A 325 -17.22 18.67 10.68
C ALA A 325 -17.89 17.30 10.65
N LEU A 326 -17.85 16.56 11.77
CA LEU A 326 -18.54 15.27 11.90
C LEU A 326 -20.07 15.42 11.90
N GLU A 327 -20.59 16.42 12.58
CA GLU A 327 -22.02 16.70 12.63
C GLU A 327 -22.55 17.25 11.30
N GLY A 328 -21.69 17.93 10.55
CA GLY A 328 -21.96 18.44 9.21
C GLY A 328 -21.93 17.40 8.09
N LEU A 329 -21.59 16.13 8.38
CA LEU A 329 -21.67 15.07 7.38
C LEU A 329 -23.14 14.84 6.96
N PRO A 330 -23.41 14.67 5.64
CA PRO A 330 -24.78 14.46 5.18
C PRO A 330 -25.31 13.09 5.64
N GLU A 331 -26.64 12.98 5.70
CA GLU A 331 -27.32 11.71 6.04
C GLU A 331 -27.00 10.60 5.03
N THR A 332 -26.78 10.95 3.76
CA THR A 332 -26.38 10.01 2.71
C THR A 332 -24.94 10.31 2.32
N LEU A 333 -24.06 9.42 2.66
CA LEU A 333 -22.63 9.55 2.35
C LEU A 333 -22.34 9.12 0.90
N THR A 334 -21.28 9.69 0.36
CA THR A 334 -20.67 9.29 -0.91
C THR A 334 -19.16 9.17 -0.71
N THR A 335 -18.44 8.59 -1.66
CA THR A 335 -16.99 8.51 -1.60
C THR A 335 -16.27 9.86 -1.58
N ALA A 336 -16.97 10.96 -1.90
CA ALA A 336 -16.46 12.33 -1.74
C ALA A 336 -16.05 12.66 -0.30
N TYR A 337 -16.73 12.09 0.68
CA TYR A 337 -16.48 12.34 2.09
C TYR A 337 -15.42 11.42 2.71
N ARG A 338 -14.86 10.49 1.92
CA ARG A 338 -13.89 9.51 2.42
C ARG A 338 -12.70 10.14 3.12
N SER A 339 -12.08 11.12 2.49
CA SER A 339 -10.91 11.79 3.06
C SER A 339 -11.22 12.47 4.40
N GLU A 340 -12.38 13.09 4.52
CA GLU A 340 -12.79 13.77 5.74
C GLU A 340 -13.13 12.77 6.85
N VAL A 341 -13.87 11.71 6.53
CA VAL A 341 -14.22 10.66 7.49
C VAL A 341 -12.96 9.93 7.99
N LEU A 342 -12.01 9.61 7.11
CA LEU A 342 -10.75 8.99 7.51
C LEU A 342 -9.87 9.93 8.35
N ARG A 343 -9.85 11.23 8.04
CA ARG A 343 -9.17 12.25 8.84
C ARG A 343 -9.72 12.29 10.25
N LEU A 344 -11.04 12.41 10.38
CA LEU A 344 -11.72 12.46 11.67
C LEU A 344 -11.56 11.15 12.44
N TRP A 345 -11.64 10.01 11.76
CA TRP A 345 -11.43 8.69 12.34
C TRP A 345 -10.03 8.51 12.90
N SER A 346 -9.00 8.87 12.14
CA SER A 346 -7.62 8.83 12.63
C SER A 346 -7.45 9.74 13.84
N LYS A 347 -7.98 10.96 13.77
CA LYS A 347 -7.83 11.96 14.81
C LYS A 347 -8.52 11.58 16.12
N ILE A 348 -9.74 11.02 16.06
CA ILE A 348 -10.46 10.62 17.26
C ILE A 348 -9.80 9.42 17.96
N ASN A 349 -9.28 8.47 17.19
CA ASN A 349 -8.58 7.31 17.73
C ASN A 349 -7.27 7.69 18.44
N ASN A 350 -6.59 8.73 17.93
CA ASN A 350 -5.35 9.24 18.49
C ASN A 350 -5.56 10.38 19.52
N SER A 351 -6.80 10.78 19.77
CA SER A 351 -7.09 11.87 20.70
C SER A 351 -7.07 11.43 22.14
N VAL A 352 -6.70 12.38 23.05
CA VAL A 352 -6.95 12.22 24.48
C VAL A 352 -8.42 11.94 24.74
N ASP A 353 -8.69 11.34 25.88
CA ASP A 353 -10.05 11.09 26.32
C ASP A 353 -10.78 12.40 26.62
N PHE A 354 -12.03 12.52 26.16
CA PHE A 354 -12.87 13.69 26.37
C PHE A 354 -14.33 13.26 26.49
N ASP A 355 -15.15 14.14 27.03
CA ASP A 355 -16.57 13.85 27.23
C ASP A 355 -17.30 13.67 25.89
N GLY A 356 -17.96 12.53 25.70
CA GLY A 356 -18.62 12.17 24.44
C GLY A 356 -17.76 11.46 23.39
N LYS A 357 -16.46 11.24 23.62
CA LYS A 357 -15.55 10.57 22.66
C LYS A 357 -16.13 9.26 22.11
N GLN A 358 -16.70 8.42 22.99
CA GLN A 358 -17.26 7.12 22.59
C GLN A 358 -18.43 7.28 21.61
N GLU A 359 -19.29 8.26 21.82
CA GLU A 359 -20.44 8.52 20.93
C GLU A 359 -19.96 8.95 19.52
N TYR A 360 -19.00 9.89 19.47
CA TYR A 360 -18.43 10.36 18.22
C TYR A 360 -17.62 9.26 17.49
N THR A 361 -16.94 8.40 18.26
CA THR A 361 -16.24 7.24 17.68
C THR A 361 -17.21 6.29 16.99
N ILE A 362 -18.34 5.95 17.64
CA ILE A 362 -19.38 5.09 17.04
C ILE A 362 -19.97 5.73 15.76
N LYS A 363 -20.22 7.05 15.79
CA LYS A 363 -20.75 7.78 14.64
C LYS A 363 -19.76 7.75 13.46
N LEU A 364 -18.48 7.95 13.73
CA LEU A 364 -17.43 7.89 12.71
C LEU A 364 -17.21 6.46 12.17
N GLU A 365 -17.27 5.46 13.04
CA GLU A 365 -17.18 4.06 12.63
C GLU A 365 -18.32 3.70 11.68
N LYS A 366 -19.54 4.14 11.97
CA LYS A 366 -20.68 3.96 11.08
C LYS A 366 -20.46 4.64 9.74
N ALA A 367 -20.04 5.91 9.74
CA ALA A 367 -19.77 6.66 8.52
C ALA A 367 -18.65 6.03 7.68
N LYS A 368 -17.58 5.58 8.33
CA LYS A 368 -16.48 4.88 7.69
C LYS A 368 -16.95 3.58 7.02
N ASN A 369 -17.69 2.74 7.75
CA ASN A 369 -18.18 1.47 7.23
C ASN A 369 -19.15 1.66 6.06
N GLU A 370 -19.98 2.72 6.07
CA GLU A 370 -20.86 3.07 4.96
C GLU A 370 -20.06 3.46 3.71
N ILE A 371 -19.03 4.29 3.84
CA ILE A 371 -18.16 4.68 2.73
C ILE A 371 -17.35 3.50 2.20
N ASP A 372 -16.82 2.65 3.08
CA ASP A 372 -16.10 1.45 2.69
C ASP A 372 -17.00 0.47 1.93
N ALA A 373 -18.29 0.36 2.33
CA ALA A 373 -19.28 -0.45 1.61
C ALA A 373 -19.57 0.11 0.20
N ILE A 374 -19.65 1.45 0.04
CA ILE A 374 -19.82 2.08 -1.27
C ILE A 374 -18.60 1.80 -2.16
N TYR A 375 -17.39 1.90 -1.60
CA TYR A 375 -16.16 1.57 -2.32
C TYR A 375 -16.13 0.11 -2.76
N ALA A 376 -16.48 -0.81 -1.86
CA ALA A 376 -16.55 -2.23 -2.17
C ALA A 376 -17.57 -2.51 -3.29
N GLU A 377 -18.72 -1.81 -3.28
CA GLU A 377 -19.73 -1.94 -4.33
C GLU A 377 -19.24 -1.41 -5.69
N ILE A 378 -18.53 -0.27 -5.71
CA ILE A 378 -17.93 0.28 -6.94
C ILE A 378 -16.93 -0.73 -7.53
N GLU A 379 -16.04 -1.29 -6.73
CA GLU A 379 -15.05 -2.27 -7.18
C GLU A 379 -15.71 -3.59 -7.63
N ALA A 380 -16.69 -4.08 -6.87
CA ALA A 380 -17.45 -5.27 -7.24
C ALA A 380 -18.23 -5.08 -8.56
N LEU A 381 -18.80 -3.88 -8.77
CA LEU A 381 -19.49 -3.53 -10.01
C LEU A 381 -18.52 -3.44 -11.19
N ARG A 382 -17.37 -2.78 -11.00
CA ARG A 382 -16.29 -2.70 -12.02
C ARG A 382 -15.84 -4.09 -12.45
N LYS A 383 -15.54 -4.95 -11.47
CA LYS A 383 -15.13 -6.33 -11.71
C LYS A 383 -16.23 -7.10 -12.48
N ALA A 384 -17.46 -7.03 -12.02
CA ALA A 384 -18.58 -7.76 -12.64
C ALA A 384 -18.86 -7.27 -14.07
N ILE A 385 -18.74 -5.96 -14.36
CA ILE A 385 -18.88 -5.45 -15.72
C ILE A 385 -17.80 -6.07 -16.64
N LYS A 386 -16.54 -6.08 -16.19
CA LYS A 386 -15.43 -6.65 -16.97
C LYS A 386 -15.56 -8.15 -17.16
N GLU A 387 -15.87 -8.90 -16.13
CA GLU A 387 -15.95 -10.37 -16.20
C GLU A 387 -17.19 -10.86 -16.99
N GLU A 388 -18.32 -10.20 -16.83
CA GLU A 388 -19.58 -10.67 -17.40
C GLU A 388 -19.89 -10.10 -18.79
N LEU A 389 -19.41 -8.89 -19.11
CA LEU A 389 -19.82 -8.19 -20.31
C LEU A 389 -18.71 -7.96 -21.32
N TYR A 390 -17.44 -7.98 -20.91
CA TYR A 390 -16.34 -7.81 -21.86
C TYR A 390 -16.27 -9.01 -22.83
N PRO A 391 -16.04 -8.81 -24.15
CA PRO A 391 -15.65 -7.58 -24.84
C PRO A 391 -16.81 -6.69 -25.34
N PHE A 392 -17.96 -6.59 -24.68
CA PHE A 392 -19.13 -5.72 -24.94
C PHE A 392 -19.82 -5.88 -26.31
N ASP A 393 -19.28 -6.67 -27.22
CA ASP A 393 -19.77 -6.86 -28.59
C ASP A 393 -20.53 -8.17 -28.81
N SER A 394 -20.55 -9.05 -27.79
CA SER A 394 -21.09 -10.40 -27.88
C SER A 394 -22.19 -10.71 -26.87
N ILE A 395 -23.03 -9.72 -26.55
CA ILE A 395 -24.12 -9.89 -25.60
C ILE A 395 -25.20 -10.80 -26.21
N THR A 396 -25.55 -11.84 -25.47
CA THR A 396 -26.59 -12.80 -25.82
C THR A 396 -27.86 -12.57 -24.98
N LEU A 397 -28.97 -13.13 -25.43
CA LEU A 397 -30.25 -13.03 -24.72
C LEU A 397 -30.19 -13.63 -23.30
N SER A 398 -29.36 -14.66 -23.09
CA SER A 398 -29.17 -15.28 -21.78
C SER A 398 -28.51 -14.34 -20.78
N LYS A 399 -27.70 -13.40 -21.21
CA LYS A 399 -27.04 -12.39 -20.36
C LYS A 399 -27.95 -11.20 -20.01
N ARG A 400 -29.17 -11.11 -20.58
CA ARG A 400 -30.06 -9.98 -20.35
C ARG A 400 -30.33 -9.71 -18.88
N LYS A 401 -30.55 -10.75 -18.08
CA LYS A 401 -30.79 -10.61 -16.65
C LYS A 401 -29.58 -9.98 -15.94
N THR A 402 -28.39 -10.53 -16.17
CA THR A 402 -27.13 -10.04 -15.61
C THR A 402 -26.86 -8.58 -16.00
N VAL A 403 -27.06 -8.23 -17.27
CA VAL A 403 -26.89 -6.85 -17.76
C VAL A 403 -27.83 -5.88 -17.02
N HIS A 404 -29.10 -6.24 -16.83
CA HIS A 404 -30.04 -5.41 -16.10
C HIS A 404 -29.67 -5.29 -14.62
N GLU A 405 -29.28 -6.37 -13.96
CA GLU A 405 -28.82 -6.35 -12.57
C GLU A 405 -27.61 -5.42 -12.39
N LEU A 406 -26.61 -5.49 -13.27
CA LEU A 406 -25.44 -4.59 -13.23
C LEU A 406 -25.82 -3.13 -13.50
N TYR A 407 -26.75 -2.91 -14.42
CA TYR A 407 -27.23 -1.55 -14.71
C TYR A 407 -28.04 -0.95 -13.56
N ASP A 408 -28.84 -1.76 -12.87
CA ASP A 408 -29.60 -1.33 -11.69
C ASP A 408 -28.64 -1.01 -10.52
N ARG A 409 -27.60 -1.81 -10.30
CA ARG A 409 -26.53 -1.52 -9.34
C ARG A 409 -25.83 -0.21 -9.68
N TYR A 410 -25.48 0.00 -10.94
CA TYR A 410 -24.91 1.27 -11.41
C TYR A 410 -25.81 2.46 -11.12
N LEU A 411 -27.11 2.35 -11.35
CA LEU A 411 -28.08 3.43 -11.07
C LEU A 411 -28.30 3.66 -9.57
N ALA A 412 -28.08 2.66 -8.73
CA ALA A 412 -28.20 2.77 -7.28
C ALA A 412 -27.06 3.60 -6.66
N LEU A 413 -25.90 3.71 -7.31
CA LEU A 413 -24.81 4.58 -6.88
C LEU A 413 -25.19 6.05 -7.07
N SER A 414 -24.64 6.92 -6.21
CA SER A 414 -24.76 8.37 -6.40
C SER A 414 -24.09 8.83 -7.71
N GLU A 415 -24.41 10.03 -8.16
CA GLU A 415 -23.77 10.59 -9.37
C GLU A 415 -22.25 10.71 -9.19
N TYR A 416 -21.80 11.12 -8.00
CA TYR A 416 -20.40 11.22 -7.66
C TYR A 416 -19.72 9.84 -7.68
N ASP A 417 -20.35 8.83 -7.11
CA ASP A 417 -19.79 7.47 -7.03
C ASP A 417 -19.77 6.77 -8.39
N ARG A 418 -20.80 7.01 -9.23
CA ARG A 418 -20.82 6.57 -10.63
C ARG A 418 -19.64 7.10 -11.44
N ALA A 419 -19.24 8.35 -11.19
CA ALA A 419 -18.11 8.98 -11.85
C ALA A 419 -16.74 8.36 -11.48
N GLN A 420 -16.68 7.47 -10.48
CA GLN A 420 -15.47 6.71 -10.14
C GLN A 420 -15.25 5.49 -11.07
N LEU A 421 -16.29 5.06 -11.80
CA LEU A 421 -16.15 4.00 -12.80
C LEU A 421 -15.46 4.55 -14.07
N GLU A 422 -14.74 3.69 -14.78
CA GLU A 422 -14.12 4.08 -16.04
C GLU A 422 -15.20 4.37 -17.10
N ALA A 423 -15.00 5.45 -17.87
CA ALA A 423 -15.94 5.83 -18.91
C ALA A 423 -16.21 4.70 -19.92
N SER A 424 -15.18 3.91 -20.26
CA SER A 424 -15.28 2.74 -21.14
C SER A 424 -16.18 1.65 -20.58
N ASP A 425 -16.15 1.43 -19.25
CA ASP A 425 -16.98 0.43 -18.57
C ASP A 425 -18.45 0.87 -18.56
N ILE A 426 -18.69 2.17 -18.31
CA ILE A 426 -20.02 2.76 -18.33
C ILE A 426 -20.62 2.68 -19.74
N GLU A 427 -19.86 3.09 -20.77
CA GLU A 427 -20.29 3.01 -22.16
C GLU A 427 -20.56 1.56 -22.57
N GLY A 428 -19.67 0.63 -22.17
CA GLY A 428 -19.82 -0.79 -22.40
C GLY A 428 -21.08 -1.38 -21.76
N LEU A 429 -21.39 -1.01 -20.52
CA LEU A 429 -22.60 -1.42 -19.81
C LEU A 429 -23.88 -0.90 -20.49
N VAL A 430 -23.91 0.39 -20.85
CA VAL A 430 -25.05 1.02 -21.54
C VAL A 430 -25.26 0.38 -22.90
N LYS A 431 -24.18 0.14 -23.66
CA LYS A 431 -24.21 -0.54 -24.98
C LYS A 431 -24.74 -1.97 -24.81
N SER A 432 -24.26 -2.72 -23.83
CA SER A 432 -24.69 -4.08 -23.53
C SER A 432 -26.18 -4.14 -23.17
N LYS A 433 -26.65 -3.19 -22.35
CA LYS A 433 -28.07 -3.09 -22.02
C LYS A 433 -28.93 -2.86 -23.24
N THR A 434 -28.54 -1.90 -24.09
CA THR A 434 -29.27 -1.58 -25.33
C THR A 434 -29.31 -2.80 -26.27
N GLN A 435 -28.20 -3.53 -26.42
CA GLN A 435 -28.15 -4.74 -27.23
C GLN A 435 -29.06 -5.84 -26.68
N ALA A 436 -29.01 -6.08 -25.36
CA ALA A 436 -29.86 -7.09 -24.70
C ALA A 436 -31.34 -6.79 -24.85
N ASP A 437 -31.75 -5.52 -24.72
CA ASP A 437 -33.13 -5.08 -24.89
C ASP A 437 -33.61 -5.19 -26.35
N ASN A 438 -32.75 -4.84 -27.33
CA ASN A 438 -33.02 -5.01 -28.73
C ASN A 438 -33.19 -6.51 -29.12
N LEU A 439 -32.34 -7.38 -28.60
CA LEU A 439 -32.47 -8.83 -28.82
C LEU A 439 -33.75 -9.37 -28.24
N PHE A 440 -34.15 -8.92 -27.05
CA PHE A 440 -35.40 -9.32 -26.43
C PHE A 440 -36.61 -8.82 -27.22
N ALA A 441 -36.59 -7.56 -27.65
CA ALA A 441 -37.65 -6.98 -28.47
C ALA A 441 -37.81 -7.74 -29.80
N ALA A 442 -36.69 -8.08 -30.44
CA ALA A 442 -36.70 -8.89 -31.67
C ALA A 442 -37.30 -10.28 -31.45
N LEU A 443 -36.96 -10.94 -30.34
CA LEU A 443 -37.54 -12.23 -29.95
C LEU A 443 -39.05 -12.13 -29.77
N VAL A 444 -39.52 -11.16 -28.99
CA VAL A 444 -40.94 -10.92 -28.74
C VAL A 444 -41.70 -10.66 -30.05
N THR A 445 -41.12 -9.79 -30.91
CA THR A 445 -41.69 -9.50 -32.22
C THR A 445 -41.77 -10.76 -33.10
N GLY A 446 -40.70 -11.57 -33.13
CA GLY A 446 -40.67 -12.84 -33.85
C GLY A 446 -41.74 -13.81 -33.38
N ILE A 447 -41.92 -13.94 -32.05
CA ILE A 447 -42.98 -14.79 -31.45
C ILE A 447 -44.37 -14.27 -31.87
N CYS A 448 -44.62 -12.95 -31.77
CA CYS A 448 -45.90 -12.37 -32.16
C CYS A 448 -46.19 -12.58 -33.65
N VAL A 449 -45.22 -12.32 -34.55
CA VAL A 449 -45.36 -12.59 -35.97
C VAL A 449 -45.58 -14.07 -36.27
N GLY A 450 -44.85 -14.94 -35.58
CA GLY A 450 -45.06 -16.40 -35.69
C GLY A 450 -46.46 -16.84 -35.26
N ALA A 451 -46.95 -16.32 -34.16
CA ALA A 451 -48.32 -16.59 -33.65
C ALA A 451 -49.39 -16.12 -34.63
N VAL A 452 -49.24 -14.95 -35.25
CA VAL A 452 -50.14 -14.44 -36.29
C VAL A 452 -50.07 -15.34 -37.53
N ALA A 453 -48.89 -15.72 -37.97
CA ALA A 453 -48.70 -16.60 -39.15
C ALA A 453 -49.35 -17.96 -38.91
N VAL A 454 -49.19 -18.58 -37.72
CA VAL A 454 -49.85 -19.83 -37.33
C VAL A 454 -51.38 -19.67 -37.31
N SER A 455 -51.87 -18.57 -36.74
CA SER A 455 -53.32 -18.28 -36.70
C SER A 455 -53.91 -18.14 -38.10
N VAL A 456 -53.24 -17.46 -39.00
CA VAL A 456 -53.62 -17.30 -40.40
C VAL A 456 -53.59 -18.67 -41.11
N ALA A 457 -52.56 -19.50 -40.90
CA ALA A 457 -52.46 -20.83 -41.49
C ALA A 457 -53.57 -21.76 -41.02
N VAL A 458 -53.93 -21.73 -39.70
CA VAL A 458 -55.04 -22.47 -39.10
C VAL A 458 -56.35 -22.00 -39.70
N TRP A 459 -56.57 -20.68 -39.83
CA TRP A 459 -57.77 -20.11 -40.43
C TRP A 459 -57.94 -20.53 -41.91
N LEU A 460 -56.83 -20.46 -42.68
CA LEU A 460 -56.80 -20.92 -44.07
C LEU A 460 -57.13 -22.43 -44.20
N PHE A 461 -56.53 -23.26 -43.32
CA PHE A 461 -56.78 -24.69 -43.28
C PHE A 461 -58.27 -25.00 -43.05
N PHE A 462 -58.91 -24.34 -42.07
CA PHE A 462 -60.31 -24.52 -41.82
C PHE A 462 -61.20 -24.02 -42.96
N ASN A 463 -60.87 -22.90 -43.61
CA ASN A 463 -61.56 -22.38 -44.75
C ASN A 463 -61.44 -23.29 -46.00
N ILE A 464 -60.29 -23.84 -46.27
CA ILE A 464 -60.08 -24.83 -47.34
C ILE A 464 -60.89 -26.08 -47.07
N ARG A 465 -60.90 -26.56 -45.83
CA ARG A 465 -61.65 -27.76 -45.44
C ARG A 465 -63.16 -27.51 -45.53
N LYS A 466 -63.62 -26.31 -45.17
CA LYS A 466 -65.03 -25.89 -45.33
C LYS A 466 -65.43 -25.82 -46.80
N ARG A 467 -64.57 -25.23 -47.62
CA ARG A 467 -64.80 -25.15 -49.09
C ARG A 467 -64.80 -26.56 -49.73
N LYS A 468 -63.93 -27.48 -49.33
CA LYS A 468 -63.95 -28.87 -49.82
C LYS A 468 -65.24 -29.59 -49.39
N LYS A 469 -65.70 -29.40 -48.14
CA LYS A 469 -66.97 -29.96 -47.70
C LYS A 469 -68.18 -29.43 -48.46
N LEU A 470 -68.21 -28.09 -48.72
CA LEU A 470 -69.30 -27.49 -49.55
C LEU A 470 -69.27 -27.98 -50.99
N LYS A 471 -68.08 -28.15 -51.60
CA LYS A 471 -67.97 -28.71 -52.95
C LYS A 471 -68.43 -30.20 -52.98
N ALA A 472 -68.17 -31.00 -51.91
CA ALA A 472 -68.59 -32.33 -51.84
C ALA A 472 -70.14 -32.46 -51.58
N LEU A 473 -70.77 -31.51 -50.87
CA LEU A 473 -72.19 -31.41 -50.73
C LEU A 473 -72.93 -31.04 -52.02
N ASN A 474 -72.34 -30.08 -52.80
CA ASN A 474 -72.94 -29.66 -54.07
C ASN A 474 -72.71 -30.69 -55.24
N ALA A 475 -71.93 -31.71 -55.01
CA ALA A 475 -71.65 -32.77 -55.99
C ALA A 475 -72.45 -34.07 -55.72
N MET A 476 -73.35 -34.07 -54.77
CA MET A 476 -74.28 -35.17 -54.59
C MET A 476 -75.39 -35.02 -55.65
N PRO A 477 -75.63 -36.07 -56.47
CA PRO A 477 -76.77 -36.06 -57.42
C PRO A 477 -78.10 -36.01 -56.68
N GLU A 478 -79.01 -35.15 -57.18
CA GLU A 478 -80.43 -35.20 -56.77
C GLU A 478 -80.90 -36.60 -57.01
N SER A 479 -81.35 -37.24 -55.97
CA SER A 479 -82.09 -38.53 -56.09
C SER A 479 -83.49 -38.23 -56.63
N ASP A 480 -83.74 -38.61 -57.86
CA ASP A 480 -85.07 -38.65 -58.42
C ASP A 480 -86.04 -39.37 -57.48
N GLU A 481 -87.15 -38.69 -57.10
CA GLU A 481 -88.46 -39.14 -56.99
C GLU A 481 -89.41 -38.34 -57.89
#